data_2038947bf432a9fc1c4ade05fadaaae4
#
_entry.id   2038947bf432a9fc1c4ade05fadaaae4
#
_cell.length_a   1.000
_cell.length_b   1.000
_cell.length_c   1.000
_cell.angle_alpha   90.00
_cell.angle_beta   90.00
_cell.angle_gamma   90.00
#
_symmetry.space_group_name_H-M   'P 1'
#
loop_
_entity.id
_entity.type
_entity.pdbx_description
1 polymer ?
#
loop_
_entity_poly.entity_id
_entity_poly.type
_entity_poly.pdbx_seq_one_letter_code
_entity_poly.pdbx_strand_id
1 'polypeptide(L)'
;MKFDPVIVVVWAVLGLFAGQASPEDGERPRPIDRVCISRMLIVQSMDHVKRSGKTEQEYRSENPLDPRWEPAVKQEVSDVIAYVWSHSHEENIEFSSSVMQACYAQNPQS
;
A
#
# COMPACT_ATOMS: atom_id res chain seq x y z
N MET A 1 -11.53 0.25 -4.26
CA MET A 1 -10.73 1.45 -3.95
C MET A 1 -9.87 1.77 -5.16
N LYS A 2 -9.83 3.02 -5.53
CA LYS A 2 -9.12 3.43 -6.73
C LYS A 2 -7.97 4.35 -6.34
N PHE A 3 -6.74 3.94 -6.67
CA PHE A 3 -5.57 4.72 -6.30
C PHE A 3 -5.11 5.57 -7.46
N ASP A 4 -4.74 6.80 -7.13
CA ASP A 4 -4.24 7.75 -8.10
C ASP A 4 -2.78 7.48 -8.45
N PRO A 5 -2.29 8.07 -9.56
CA PRO A 5 -0.89 7.90 -9.94
C PRO A 5 0.11 8.32 -8.88
N VAL A 6 -0.25 9.30 -8.04
CA VAL A 6 0.66 9.74 -6.99
C VAL A 6 0.86 8.65 -5.95
N ILE A 7 -0.23 7.98 -5.55
CA ILE A 7 -0.10 6.84 -4.65
C ILE A 7 0.71 5.74 -5.32
N VAL A 8 0.46 5.50 -6.61
CA VAL A 8 1.22 4.49 -7.35
C VAL A 8 2.71 4.79 -7.27
N VAL A 9 3.10 6.05 -7.39
CA VAL A 9 4.51 6.42 -7.30
C VAL A 9 5.08 6.08 -5.93
N VAL A 10 4.37 6.44 -4.87
CA VAL A 10 4.83 6.14 -3.51
C VAL A 10 4.96 4.64 -3.30
N TRP A 11 3.97 3.88 -3.74
CA TRP A 11 4.00 2.43 -3.60
C TRP A 11 5.10 1.84 -4.47
N ALA A 12 5.35 2.43 -5.65
CA ALA A 12 6.37 1.93 -6.55
C ALA A 12 7.77 2.09 -5.99
N VAL A 13 8.00 3.10 -5.15
CA VAL A 13 9.32 3.26 -4.52
C VAL A 13 9.66 2.02 -3.70
N LEU A 14 8.70 1.51 -2.94
CA LEU A 14 8.93 0.28 -2.19
C LEU A 14 9.11 -0.92 -3.11
N GLY A 15 8.36 -0.95 -4.20
CA GLY A 15 8.49 -2.01 -5.17
C GLY A 15 9.84 -2.01 -5.87
N LEU A 16 10.42 -0.82 -6.08
CA LEU A 16 11.72 -0.74 -6.71
C LEU A 16 12.81 -1.37 -5.85
N PHE A 17 12.74 -1.16 -4.54
CA PHE A 17 13.70 -1.82 -3.66
C PHE A 17 13.60 -3.33 -3.76
N ALA A 18 12.39 -3.85 -3.75
CA ALA A 18 12.19 -5.28 -3.90
C ALA A 18 12.66 -5.76 -5.27
N GLY A 19 12.42 -4.95 -6.31
CA GLY A 19 12.84 -5.30 -7.64
C GLY A 19 14.34 -5.35 -7.81
N GLN A 20 15.07 -4.58 -7.03
CA GLN A 20 16.51 -4.60 -7.10
C GLN A 20 17.13 -5.80 -6.40
N ALA A 21 16.34 -6.47 -5.59
CA ALA A 21 16.84 -7.57 -4.80
C ALA A 21 17.12 -8.83 -5.62
N SER A 22 16.51 -8.98 -6.79
CA SER A 22 16.71 -10.19 -7.59
C SER A 22 16.73 -9.83 -9.07
N PRO A 23 17.76 -9.17 -9.52
CA PRO A 23 17.78 -8.70 -10.90
C PRO A 23 18.11 -9.79 -11.93
N GLU A 24 18.66 -10.91 -11.50
CA GLU A 24 19.23 -11.83 -12.46
C GLU A 24 18.46 -13.08 -12.72
N ASP A 25 17.37 -13.29 -12.07
CA ASP A 25 16.71 -14.59 -12.18
C ASP A 25 15.95 -14.75 -13.50
N GLY A 26 16.00 -13.78 -14.37
CA GLY A 26 15.39 -13.91 -15.69
C GLY A 26 13.89 -13.81 -15.70
N GLU A 27 13.26 -13.89 -14.54
CA GLU A 27 11.82 -13.76 -14.42
C GLU A 27 11.48 -12.53 -13.61
N ARG A 28 11.66 -11.40 -14.25
CA ARG A 28 11.37 -10.15 -13.57
C ARG A 28 9.87 -10.04 -13.36
N PRO A 29 9.45 -9.63 -12.16
CA PRO A 29 8.04 -9.34 -11.96
C PRO A 29 7.62 -8.26 -12.95
N ARG A 30 6.41 -8.38 -13.44
CA ARG A 30 5.84 -7.32 -14.26
C ARG A 30 5.78 -6.04 -13.43
N PRO A 31 5.86 -4.85 -14.06
CA PRO A 31 5.76 -3.62 -13.30
C PRO A 31 4.49 -3.55 -12.44
N ILE A 32 3.37 -4.07 -12.96
CA ILE A 32 2.13 -4.05 -12.19
C ILE A 32 2.22 -4.95 -10.96
N ASP A 33 3.00 -6.03 -11.03
CA ASP A 33 3.17 -6.88 -9.86
C ASP A 33 3.82 -6.12 -8.73
N ARG A 34 4.83 -5.32 -9.03
CA ARG A 34 5.49 -4.52 -7.99
C ARG A 34 4.53 -3.52 -7.38
N VAL A 35 3.70 -2.88 -8.20
CA VAL A 35 2.75 -1.90 -7.70
C VAL A 35 1.71 -2.57 -6.81
N CYS A 36 1.11 -3.64 -7.30
CA CYS A 36 0.01 -4.27 -6.57
C CYS A 36 0.48 -4.98 -5.31
N ILE A 37 1.63 -5.63 -5.38
CA ILE A 37 2.19 -6.29 -4.20
C ILE A 37 2.62 -5.25 -3.17
N SER A 38 3.17 -4.13 -3.63
CA SER A 38 3.56 -3.06 -2.70
C SER A 38 2.37 -2.51 -1.94
N ARG A 39 1.22 -2.36 -2.60
CA ARG A 39 0.01 -1.91 -1.92
C ARG A 39 -0.38 -2.86 -0.80
N MET A 40 -0.34 -4.16 -1.09
CA MET A 40 -0.62 -5.17 -0.09
C MET A 40 0.34 -5.07 1.09
N LEU A 41 1.63 -4.94 0.78
CA LEU A 41 2.66 -4.89 1.82
C LEU A 41 2.55 -3.64 2.68
N ILE A 42 2.13 -2.53 2.11
CA ILE A 42 1.95 -1.30 2.90
C ILE A 42 0.83 -1.48 3.91
N VAL A 43 -0.29 -2.08 3.50
CA VAL A 43 -1.38 -2.35 4.44
C VAL A 43 -0.89 -3.27 5.55
N GLN A 44 -0.16 -4.32 5.21
CA GLN A 44 0.37 -5.25 6.21
C GLN A 44 1.38 -4.57 7.13
N SER A 45 2.17 -3.64 6.59
CA SER A 45 3.11 -2.87 7.39
C SER A 45 2.38 -1.99 8.41
N MET A 46 1.30 -1.33 7.98
CA MET A 46 0.47 -0.55 8.90
C MET A 46 -0.11 -1.42 10.00
N ASP A 47 -0.60 -2.60 9.64
CA ASP A 47 -1.14 -3.54 10.61
C ASP A 47 -0.08 -3.95 11.63
N HIS A 48 1.13 -4.19 11.16
CA HIS A 48 2.24 -4.53 12.04
C HIS A 48 2.52 -3.39 13.04
N VAL A 49 2.55 -2.16 12.56
CA VAL A 49 2.77 -0.99 13.41
C VAL A 49 1.67 -0.88 14.46
N LYS A 50 0.42 -1.08 14.04
CA LYS A 50 -0.71 -1.08 14.97
C LYS A 50 -0.53 -2.14 16.05
N ARG A 51 -0.15 -3.36 15.66
CA ARG A 51 0.00 -4.45 16.61
C ARG A 51 1.17 -4.25 17.56
N SER A 52 2.11 -3.39 17.18
CA SER A 52 3.23 -3.05 18.08
C SER A 52 2.83 -2.06 19.15
N GLY A 53 1.59 -1.55 19.11
CA GLY A 53 1.06 -0.69 20.15
C GLY A 53 0.92 0.77 19.77
N LYS A 54 1.27 1.13 18.54
CA LYS A 54 1.15 2.52 18.10
C LYS A 54 -0.31 2.87 17.82
N THR A 55 -0.72 4.04 18.25
CA THR A 55 -2.08 4.51 17.98
C THR A 55 -2.17 5.09 16.57
N GLU A 56 -3.42 5.19 16.08
CA GLU A 56 -3.64 5.81 14.79
C GLU A 56 -3.12 7.25 14.76
N GLN A 57 -3.36 7.99 15.84
CA GLN A 57 -2.92 9.39 15.91
C GLN A 57 -1.40 9.47 15.86
N GLU A 58 -0.71 8.60 16.58
CA GLU A 58 0.75 8.56 16.54
C GLU A 58 1.25 8.26 15.14
N TYR A 59 0.64 7.27 14.49
CA TYR A 59 1.04 6.91 13.14
C TYR A 59 0.85 8.08 12.18
N ARG A 60 -0.30 8.76 12.27
CA ARG A 60 -0.58 9.88 11.38
C ARG A 60 0.37 11.05 11.61
N SER A 61 0.75 11.30 12.85
CA SER A 61 1.68 12.40 13.13
C SER A 61 3.08 12.11 12.64
N GLU A 62 3.48 10.83 12.65
CA GLU A 62 4.80 10.42 12.18
C GLU A 62 4.84 10.24 10.67
N ASN A 63 3.69 10.05 10.04
CA ASN A 63 3.59 9.80 8.61
C ASN A 63 2.53 10.72 8.00
N PRO A 64 2.78 12.03 8.00
CA PRO A 64 1.80 12.97 7.49
C PRO A 64 1.57 12.79 6.01
N LEU A 65 0.36 13.09 5.57
CA LEU A 65 0.04 13.05 4.16
C LEU A 65 0.83 14.11 3.43
N ASP A 66 1.36 13.74 2.26
CA ASP A 66 2.13 14.69 1.46
C ASP A 66 1.19 15.80 0.97
N PRO A 67 1.48 17.06 1.31
CA PRO A 67 0.60 18.15 0.89
C PRO A 67 0.53 18.34 -0.63
N ARG A 68 1.48 17.77 -1.36
CA ARG A 68 1.48 17.85 -2.83
C ARG A 68 0.52 16.86 -3.48
N TRP A 69 0.03 15.87 -2.73
CA TRP A 69 -0.90 14.90 -3.26
C TRP A 69 -2.24 15.56 -3.56
N GLU A 70 -2.91 15.05 -4.57
CA GLU A 70 -4.27 15.48 -4.88
C GLU A 70 -5.20 15.13 -3.72
N PRO A 71 -6.29 15.92 -3.54
CA PRO A 71 -7.20 15.65 -2.43
C PRO A 71 -7.76 14.22 -2.43
N ALA A 72 -8.05 13.67 -3.61
CA ALA A 72 -8.57 12.30 -3.69
C ALA A 72 -7.54 11.30 -3.17
N VAL A 73 -6.26 11.52 -3.46
CA VAL A 73 -5.19 10.65 -3.00
C VAL A 73 -5.05 10.72 -1.49
N LYS A 74 -5.08 11.94 -0.95
CA LYS A 74 -5.01 12.13 0.50
C LYS A 74 -6.16 11.41 1.19
N GLN A 75 -7.34 11.50 0.61
CA GLN A 75 -8.51 10.85 1.20
C GLN A 75 -8.36 9.34 1.18
N GLU A 76 -7.88 8.77 0.07
CA GLU A 76 -7.70 7.33 0.00
C GLU A 76 -6.70 6.83 1.03
N VAL A 77 -5.56 7.51 1.16
CA VAL A 77 -4.55 7.11 2.14
C VAL A 77 -5.11 7.22 3.55
N SER A 78 -5.81 8.32 3.82
CA SER A 78 -6.42 8.52 5.13
C SER A 78 -7.43 7.42 5.44
N ASP A 79 -8.23 7.02 4.44
CA ASP A 79 -9.22 5.96 4.63
C ASP A 79 -8.56 4.61 4.90
N VAL A 80 -7.45 4.32 4.23
CA VAL A 80 -6.72 3.08 4.48
C VAL A 80 -6.19 3.04 5.91
N ILE A 81 -5.64 4.15 6.37
CA ILE A 81 -5.13 4.22 7.75
C ILE A 81 -6.28 3.99 8.72
N ALA A 82 -7.41 4.67 8.51
CA ALA A 82 -8.56 4.52 9.39
C ALA A 82 -9.07 3.08 9.40
N TYR A 83 -9.11 2.44 8.23
CA TYR A 83 -9.54 1.06 8.15
C TYR A 83 -8.65 0.16 8.99
N VAL A 84 -7.32 0.28 8.81
CA VAL A 84 -6.39 -0.61 9.51
C VAL A 84 -6.55 -0.49 11.02
N TRP A 85 -6.68 0.74 11.53
CA TRP A 85 -6.76 0.93 12.97
C TRP A 85 -8.12 0.55 13.55
N SER A 86 -9.16 0.51 12.72
CA SER A 86 -10.51 0.17 13.21
C SER A 86 -10.87 -1.29 13.03
N HIS A 87 -10.01 -2.10 12.42
CA HIS A 87 -10.32 -3.51 12.14
C HIS A 87 -9.29 -4.42 12.78
N SER A 88 -9.64 -5.70 12.88
CA SER A 88 -8.76 -6.69 13.47
C SER A 88 -7.60 -7.04 12.54
N HIS A 89 -6.61 -7.72 13.11
CA HIS A 89 -5.49 -8.21 12.30
C HIS A 89 -5.97 -9.07 11.14
N GLU A 90 -6.86 -10.00 11.40
CA GLU A 90 -7.37 -10.90 10.35
C GLU A 90 -8.08 -10.12 9.26
N GLU A 91 -8.87 -9.14 9.65
CA GLU A 91 -9.57 -8.31 8.68
C GLU A 91 -8.58 -7.47 7.87
N ASN A 92 -7.53 -7.00 8.50
CA ASN A 92 -6.53 -6.20 7.81
C ASN A 92 -5.75 -7.04 6.79
N ILE A 93 -5.47 -8.30 7.11
CA ILE A 93 -4.81 -9.19 6.17
C ILE A 93 -5.71 -9.45 4.97
N GLU A 94 -7.00 -9.69 5.20
CA GLU A 94 -7.95 -9.86 4.10
C GLU A 94 -8.05 -8.58 3.26
N PHE A 95 -8.05 -7.43 3.92
CA PHE A 95 -8.11 -6.16 3.22
C PHE A 95 -6.87 -5.96 2.35
N SER A 96 -5.69 -6.32 2.86
CA SER A 96 -4.46 -6.17 2.09
C SER A 96 -4.52 -7.02 0.80
N SER A 97 -5.07 -8.21 0.90
CA SER A 97 -5.25 -9.07 -0.27
C SER A 97 -6.25 -8.46 -1.24
N SER A 98 -7.34 -7.90 -0.72
CA SER A 98 -8.35 -7.25 -1.56
C SER A 98 -7.77 -6.04 -2.29
N VAL A 99 -6.93 -5.27 -1.62
CA VAL A 99 -6.28 -4.12 -2.25
C VAL A 99 -5.40 -4.57 -3.40
N MET A 100 -4.65 -5.65 -3.21
CA MET A 100 -3.81 -6.19 -4.26
C MET A 100 -4.66 -6.66 -5.44
N GLN A 101 -5.74 -7.40 -5.16
CA GLN A 101 -6.60 -7.93 -6.21
C GLN A 101 -7.30 -6.81 -6.97
N ALA A 102 -7.75 -5.77 -6.27
CA ALA A 102 -8.37 -4.63 -6.93
C ALA A 102 -7.38 -3.91 -7.84
N CYS A 103 -6.13 -3.84 -7.42
CA CYS A 103 -5.07 -3.25 -8.23
C CYS A 103 -4.91 -4.02 -9.54
N TYR A 104 -4.86 -5.34 -9.47
CA TYR A 104 -4.76 -6.16 -10.68
C TYR A 104 -6.00 -6.02 -11.55
N ALA A 105 -7.16 -5.94 -10.93
CA ALA A 105 -8.40 -5.81 -11.70
C ALA A 105 -8.47 -4.51 -12.48
N GLN A 106 -7.85 -3.45 -11.96
CA GLN A 106 -7.80 -2.17 -12.66
C GLN A 106 -6.76 -2.15 -13.76
N ASN A 107 -5.90 -3.15 -13.83
CA ASN A 107 -4.81 -3.19 -14.79
C ASN A 107 -4.71 -4.59 -15.40
N PRO A 108 -5.77 -5.05 -16.09
CA PRO A 108 -5.85 -6.45 -16.52
C PRO A 108 -4.84 -6.84 -17.56
N GLN A 109 -4.20 -5.88 -18.19
CA GLN A 109 -3.25 -6.17 -19.27
C GLN A 109 -1.82 -6.24 -18.81
N SER A 110 -1.57 -6.08 -17.56
CA SER A 110 -0.21 -6.02 -17.04
C SER A 110 0.33 -7.37 -16.64
#